data_06289597eac0336c956faabae18cdccf
#
_entry.id   06289597eac0336c956faabae18cdccf
#
_cell.length_a   1.000
_cell.length_b   1.000
_cell.length_c   1.000
_cell.angle_alpha   90.00
_cell.angle_beta   90.00
_cell.angle_gamma   90.00
#
_symmetry.space_group_name_H-M   'P 1'
#
loop_
_entity.id
_entity.type
_entity.pdbx_description
1 polymer ?
#
loop_
_entity_poly.entity_id
_entity_poly.type
_entity_poly.pdbx_seq_one_letter_code
_entity_poly.pdbx_strand_id
1 'polypeptide(L)'
;MNLSTLIKQYFHSSNNDVTIDVFDEKNIYSVYQRVVSVLTQHIDIETTVLQAMSYCFYEILDNVLTHSGKELGTVITHYDAANHILSFLVADDGIGVQASLSENEKYLNISEPEALKICIKDAVTDGKGMGFGLYSTSLLARDAGLRFEVRSGNHTLQVNGVESTTESEFWQGTIVYLQIRTNKEINPAEVVANRTNVAAQYNETFLNDNELE
;
A
#
# COMPACT_ATOMS: atom_id res chain seq x y z
N MET A 1 10.91 3.51 -15.10
CA MET A 1 11.15 3.38 -13.65
C MET A 1 12.56 2.90 -13.36
N ASN A 2 13.31 3.54 -12.43
CA ASN A 2 14.65 3.08 -12.05
C ASN A 2 14.58 2.33 -10.70
N LEU A 3 14.42 1.01 -10.75
CA LEU A 3 14.29 0.14 -9.57
C LEU A 3 15.50 0.23 -8.63
N SER A 4 16.74 0.35 -9.19
CA SER A 4 17.93 0.46 -8.37
C SER A 4 17.95 1.73 -7.49
N THR A 5 17.37 2.83 -7.99
CA THR A 5 17.22 4.06 -7.20
C THR A 5 16.20 3.87 -6.08
N LEU A 6 15.05 3.24 -6.34
CA LEU A 6 14.05 2.95 -5.32
C LEU A 6 14.59 2.04 -4.22
N ILE A 7 15.28 0.96 -4.60
CA ILE A 7 15.86 0.04 -3.61
C ILE A 7 16.84 0.78 -2.69
N LYS A 8 17.75 1.57 -3.25
CA LYS A 8 18.72 2.34 -2.46
C LYS A 8 18.06 3.37 -1.55
N GLN A 9 17.00 4.03 -2.02
CA GLN A 9 16.35 5.10 -1.29
C GLN A 9 15.50 4.57 -0.11
N TYR A 10 14.79 3.46 -0.31
CA TYR A 10 13.79 2.99 0.63
C TYR A 10 14.23 1.81 1.49
N PHE A 11 15.11 0.94 0.99
CA PHE A 11 15.43 -0.31 1.70
C PHE A 11 16.79 -0.33 2.38
N HIS A 12 17.71 0.58 2.04
CA HIS A 12 19.06 0.69 2.64
C HIS A 12 19.84 -0.63 2.68
N SER A 13 19.40 -1.64 1.94
CA SER A 13 19.93 -2.99 1.93
C SER A 13 20.75 -3.28 0.67
N SER A 14 21.60 -4.30 0.73
CA SER A 14 22.18 -4.88 -0.47
C SER A 14 21.05 -5.46 -1.34
N ASN A 15 21.15 -5.33 -2.66
CA ASN A 15 20.11 -5.76 -3.62
C ASN A 15 19.66 -7.24 -3.48
N ASN A 16 20.32 -8.04 -2.64
CA ASN A 16 20.07 -9.47 -2.49
C ASN A 16 18.96 -9.80 -1.48
N ASP A 17 18.50 -8.82 -0.69
CA ASP A 17 17.56 -9.05 0.42
C ASP A 17 16.14 -8.55 0.11
N VAL A 18 15.88 -8.12 -1.12
CA VAL A 18 14.56 -7.64 -1.55
C VAL A 18 13.94 -8.57 -2.58
N THR A 19 12.63 -8.79 -2.49
CA THR A 19 11.84 -9.45 -3.53
C THR A 19 11.19 -8.39 -4.40
N ILE A 20 11.25 -8.57 -5.73
CA ILE A 20 10.68 -7.64 -6.70
C ILE A 20 9.71 -8.41 -7.59
N ASP A 21 8.48 -7.94 -7.65
CA ASP A 21 7.44 -8.47 -8.52
C ASP A 21 6.84 -7.37 -9.39
N VAL A 22 6.55 -7.71 -10.64
CA VAL A 22 5.75 -6.88 -11.55
C VAL A 22 4.36 -7.52 -11.66
N PHE A 23 3.33 -6.70 -11.54
CA PHE A 23 1.96 -7.18 -11.59
C PHE A 23 1.10 -6.41 -12.58
N ASP A 24 0.09 -7.11 -13.10
CA ASP A 24 -0.97 -6.62 -13.94
C ASP A 24 -2.32 -7.21 -13.47
N GLU A 25 -3.40 -6.92 -14.18
CA GLU A 25 -4.74 -7.44 -13.88
C GLU A 25 -4.79 -8.98 -13.88
N LYS A 26 -3.93 -9.66 -14.68
CA LYS A 26 -3.95 -11.12 -14.80
C LYS A 26 -3.22 -11.84 -13.68
N ASN A 27 -2.23 -11.18 -13.07
CA ASN A 27 -1.37 -11.82 -12.08
C ASN A 27 -1.38 -11.16 -10.69
N ILE A 28 -2.09 -10.03 -10.50
CA ILE A 28 -2.17 -9.32 -9.22
C ILE A 28 -2.47 -10.25 -8.05
N TYR A 29 -3.42 -11.16 -8.23
CA TYR A 29 -3.81 -12.13 -7.20
C TYR A 29 -2.66 -13.10 -6.88
N SER A 30 -1.98 -13.62 -7.90
CA SER A 30 -0.84 -14.51 -7.71
C SER A 30 0.34 -13.82 -7.01
N VAL A 31 0.58 -12.55 -7.31
CA VAL A 31 1.60 -11.73 -6.62
C VAL A 31 1.21 -11.52 -5.17
N TYR A 32 -0.05 -11.13 -4.93
CA TYR A 32 -0.61 -10.98 -3.60
C TYR A 32 -0.46 -12.25 -2.77
N GLN A 33 -0.94 -13.40 -3.28
CA GLN A 33 -0.85 -14.69 -2.59
C GLN A 33 0.59 -15.09 -2.26
N ARG A 34 1.53 -14.89 -3.20
CA ARG A 34 2.93 -15.19 -2.97
C ARG A 34 3.51 -14.40 -1.83
N VAL A 35 3.28 -13.09 -1.78
CA VAL A 35 3.77 -12.23 -0.69
C VAL A 35 3.16 -12.66 0.64
N VAL A 36 1.84 -12.86 0.71
CA VAL A 36 1.16 -13.30 1.93
C VAL A 36 1.64 -14.68 2.37
N SER A 37 1.82 -15.62 1.43
CA SER A 37 2.34 -16.97 1.73
C SER A 37 3.76 -16.93 2.31
N VAL A 38 4.64 -16.10 1.76
CA VAL A 38 6.00 -15.90 2.32
C VAL A 38 5.92 -15.37 3.75
N LEU A 39 5.02 -14.41 4.00
CA LEU A 39 4.81 -13.83 5.32
C LEU A 39 4.32 -14.89 6.33
N THR A 40 3.37 -15.71 5.94
CA THR A 40 2.80 -16.75 6.84
C THR A 40 3.74 -17.91 7.10
N GLN A 41 4.61 -18.27 6.16
CA GLN A 41 5.49 -19.43 6.25
C GLN A 41 6.86 -19.13 6.87
N HIS A 42 7.35 -17.92 6.72
CA HIS A 42 8.74 -17.58 7.03
C HIS A 42 8.90 -16.43 8.02
N ILE A 43 7.81 -15.77 8.38
CA ILE A 43 7.84 -14.59 9.25
C ILE A 43 7.03 -14.86 10.50
N ASP A 44 7.60 -14.52 11.66
CA ASP A 44 6.88 -14.43 12.91
C ASP A 44 6.04 -13.14 12.87
N ILE A 45 4.78 -13.28 12.45
CA ILE A 45 3.83 -12.19 12.32
C ILE A 45 2.58 -12.43 13.16
N GLU A 46 2.22 -11.44 13.96
CA GLU A 46 0.96 -11.45 14.70
C GLU A 46 -0.23 -11.59 13.76
N THR A 47 -1.15 -12.49 14.06
CA THR A 47 -2.32 -12.77 13.22
C THR A 47 -3.14 -11.50 12.91
N THR A 48 -3.27 -10.62 13.90
CA THR A 48 -3.99 -9.35 13.77
C THR A 48 -3.32 -8.39 12.78
N VAL A 49 -1.99 -8.34 12.79
CA VAL A 49 -1.21 -7.55 11.80
C VAL A 49 -1.33 -8.18 10.42
N LEU A 50 -1.24 -9.51 10.32
CA LEU A 50 -1.37 -10.22 9.04
C LEU A 50 -2.72 -9.95 8.38
N GLN A 51 -3.81 -10.01 9.13
CA GLN A 51 -5.17 -9.74 8.63
C GLN A 51 -5.29 -8.31 8.09
N ALA A 52 -4.88 -7.31 8.88
CA ALA A 52 -4.96 -5.91 8.48
C ALA A 52 -4.04 -5.60 7.29
N MET A 53 -2.80 -6.13 7.32
CA MET A 53 -1.83 -5.93 6.26
C MET A 53 -2.26 -6.59 4.95
N SER A 54 -2.83 -7.78 4.99
CA SER A 54 -3.30 -8.49 3.80
C SER A 54 -4.36 -7.67 3.05
N TYR A 55 -5.32 -7.08 3.78
CA TYR A 55 -6.30 -6.17 3.19
C TYR A 55 -5.64 -4.93 2.59
N CYS A 56 -4.86 -4.20 3.38
CA CYS A 56 -4.21 -2.97 2.93
C CYS A 56 -3.28 -3.21 1.72
N PHE A 57 -2.55 -4.33 1.73
CA PHE A 57 -1.62 -4.68 0.66
C PHE A 57 -2.34 -4.90 -0.68
N TYR A 58 -3.45 -5.66 -0.68
CA TYR A 58 -4.23 -5.84 -1.90
C TYR A 58 -4.80 -4.51 -2.42
N GLU A 59 -5.39 -3.70 -1.56
CA GLU A 59 -5.93 -2.40 -1.92
C GLU A 59 -4.86 -1.47 -2.56
N ILE A 60 -3.62 -1.51 -2.06
CA ILE A 60 -2.54 -0.72 -2.64
C ILE A 60 -2.15 -1.23 -4.03
N LEU A 61 -2.12 -2.55 -4.25
CA LEU A 61 -1.89 -3.13 -5.58
C LEU A 61 -3.03 -2.76 -6.55
N ASP A 62 -4.27 -2.92 -6.11
CA ASP A 62 -5.46 -2.61 -6.91
C ASP A 62 -5.55 -1.13 -7.29
N ASN A 63 -5.13 -0.22 -6.39
CA ASN A 63 -5.06 1.21 -6.68
C ASN A 63 -4.20 1.53 -7.91
N VAL A 64 -3.13 0.78 -8.16
CA VAL A 64 -2.31 0.97 -9.36
C VAL A 64 -3.14 0.69 -10.61
N LEU A 65 -3.80 -0.45 -10.67
CA LEU A 65 -4.55 -0.88 -11.85
C LEU A 65 -5.81 -0.03 -12.09
N THR A 66 -6.44 0.42 -11.01
CA THR A 66 -7.68 1.20 -11.08
C THR A 66 -7.44 2.69 -11.35
N HIS A 67 -6.41 3.29 -10.76
CA HIS A 67 -6.26 4.74 -10.68
C HIS A 67 -5.05 5.30 -11.44
N SER A 68 -4.04 4.49 -11.74
CA SER A 68 -2.82 5.02 -12.38
C SER A 68 -2.98 5.32 -13.88
N GLY A 69 -3.98 4.72 -14.55
CA GLY A 69 -4.08 4.72 -16.01
C GLY A 69 -3.01 3.84 -16.68
N LYS A 70 -2.38 2.93 -15.93
CA LYS A 70 -1.39 1.96 -16.39
C LYS A 70 -1.85 0.54 -16.16
N GLU A 71 -1.34 -0.37 -16.99
CA GLU A 71 -1.62 -1.80 -16.90
C GLU A 71 -0.66 -2.55 -15.98
N LEU A 72 0.45 -1.92 -15.58
CA LEU A 72 1.53 -2.54 -14.82
C LEU A 72 1.88 -1.76 -13.56
N GLY A 73 2.08 -2.49 -12.48
CA GLY A 73 2.69 -1.99 -11.24
C GLY A 73 3.91 -2.82 -10.84
N THR A 74 4.71 -2.27 -9.94
CA THR A 74 5.86 -2.95 -9.34
C THR A 74 5.71 -2.95 -7.83
N VAL A 75 5.93 -4.10 -7.20
CA VAL A 75 6.03 -4.23 -5.76
C VAL A 75 7.42 -4.71 -5.35
N ILE A 76 7.97 -4.10 -4.32
CA ILE A 76 9.25 -4.48 -3.71
C ILE A 76 8.97 -4.77 -2.24
N THR A 77 9.40 -5.94 -1.77
CA THR A 77 9.23 -6.34 -0.37
C THR A 77 10.57 -6.73 0.26
N HIS A 78 10.69 -6.45 1.56
CA HIS A 78 11.85 -6.84 2.37
C HIS A 78 11.41 -7.12 3.80
N TYR A 79 11.95 -8.18 4.39
CA TYR A 79 11.73 -8.51 5.79
C TYR A 79 13.04 -8.53 6.56
N ASP A 80 13.16 -7.68 7.56
CA ASP A 80 14.22 -7.69 8.55
C ASP A 80 13.81 -8.55 9.75
N ALA A 81 14.24 -9.81 9.76
CA ALA A 81 13.91 -10.77 10.80
C ALA A 81 14.48 -10.39 12.17
N ALA A 82 15.63 -9.72 12.22
CA ALA A 82 16.27 -9.35 13.48
C ALA A 82 15.47 -8.25 14.21
N ASN A 83 14.79 -7.39 13.48
CA ASN A 83 14.01 -6.27 14.02
C ASN A 83 12.50 -6.47 13.91
N HIS A 84 12.02 -7.58 13.36
CA HIS A 84 10.61 -7.87 13.08
C HIS A 84 9.95 -6.76 12.23
N ILE A 85 10.64 -6.30 11.18
CA ILE A 85 10.17 -5.22 10.32
C ILE A 85 9.90 -5.76 8.91
N LEU A 86 8.66 -5.63 8.48
CA LEU A 86 8.27 -5.80 7.08
C LEU A 86 8.21 -4.43 6.40
N SER A 87 8.88 -4.33 5.26
CA SER A 87 8.82 -3.16 4.39
C SER A 87 8.28 -3.57 3.04
N PHE A 88 7.33 -2.81 2.51
CA PHE A 88 6.92 -2.96 1.13
C PHE A 88 6.74 -1.60 0.45
N LEU A 89 7.00 -1.60 -0.84
CA LEU A 89 6.86 -0.45 -1.73
C LEU A 89 6.09 -0.89 -2.96
N VAL A 90 5.02 -0.18 -3.28
CA VAL A 90 4.30 -0.33 -4.53
C VAL A 90 4.49 0.94 -5.35
N ALA A 91 4.84 0.79 -6.62
CA ALA A 91 5.11 1.92 -7.50
C ALA A 91 4.51 1.73 -8.90
N ASP A 92 4.02 2.82 -9.45
CA ASP A 92 3.61 2.97 -10.84
C ASP A 92 4.24 4.21 -11.49
N ASP A 93 4.16 4.32 -12.81
CA ASP A 93 4.55 5.48 -13.60
C ASP A 93 3.34 6.13 -14.31
N GLY A 94 2.18 6.08 -13.66
CA GLY A 94 0.90 6.54 -14.17
C GLY A 94 0.66 8.05 -14.03
N ILE A 95 -0.62 8.42 -13.90
CA ILE A 95 -1.03 9.83 -13.85
C ILE A 95 -0.76 10.52 -12.51
N GLY A 96 -0.59 9.73 -11.43
CA GLY A 96 -0.36 10.23 -10.07
C GLY A 96 -1.62 10.68 -9.34
N VAL A 97 -1.46 10.92 -8.02
CA VAL A 97 -2.58 11.15 -7.10
C VAL A 97 -3.41 12.39 -7.45
N GLN A 98 -2.76 13.52 -7.74
CA GLN A 98 -3.47 14.75 -8.05
C GLN A 98 -4.34 14.62 -9.32
N ALA A 99 -3.75 14.08 -10.40
CA ALA A 99 -4.47 13.93 -11.66
C ALA A 99 -5.63 12.93 -11.53
N SER A 100 -5.41 11.81 -10.83
CA SER A 100 -6.47 10.84 -10.56
C SER A 100 -7.63 11.47 -9.77
N LEU A 101 -7.37 12.13 -8.64
CA LEU A 101 -8.42 12.78 -7.86
C LEU A 101 -9.15 13.88 -8.63
N SER A 102 -8.45 14.60 -9.53
CA SER A 102 -9.04 15.65 -10.36
C SER A 102 -10.05 15.15 -11.40
N GLU A 103 -10.14 13.83 -11.63
CA GLU A 103 -11.22 13.22 -12.43
C GLU A 103 -12.60 13.34 -11.72
N ASN A 104 -12.61 13.50 -10.40
CA ASN A 104 -13.81 13.79 -9.64
C ASN A 104 -14.04 15.31 -9.57
N GLU A 105 -15.22 15.76 -9.97
CA GLU A 105 -15.59 17.20 -9.99
C GLU A 105 -15.34 17.92 -8.66
N LYS A 106 -15.45 17.19 -7.54
CA LYS A 106 -15.17 17.70 -6.18
C LYS A 106 -13.73 18.18 -6.02
N TYR A 107 -12.79 17.65 -6.80
CA TYR A 107 -11.35 17.88 -6.64
C TYR A 107 -10.67 18.48 -7.88
N LEU A 108 -11.41 19.04 -8.83
CA LEU A 108 -10.91 19.56 -10.13
C LEU A 108 -9.71 20.51 -10.04
N ASN A 109 -9.59 21.30 -8.99
CA ASN A 109 -8.54 22.31 -8.85
C ASN A 109 -7.63 22.05 -7.62
N ILE A 110 -7.56 20.81 -7.17
CA ILE A 110 -6.75 20.46 -6.02
C ILE A 110 -5.25 20.56 -6.36
N SER A 111 -4.45 21.12 -5.46
CA SER A 111 -2.98 21.13 -5.59
C SER A 111 -2.37 19.76 -5.25
N GLU A 112 -1.15 19.48 -5.76
CA GLU A 112 -0.43 18.24 -5.43
C GLU A 112 -0.33 18.00 -3.91
N PRO A 113 0.14 18.95 -3.07
CA PRO A 113 0.25 18.72 -1.64
C PRO A 113 -1.10 18.53 -0.95
N GLU A 114 -2.18 19.15 -1.41
CA GLU A 114 -3.53 18.93 -0.88
C GLU A 114 -4.06 17.56 -1.28
N ALA A 115 -3.86 17.15 -2.54
CA ALA A 115 -4.24 15.84 -3.03
C ALA A 115 -3.60 14.72 -2.20
N LEU A 116 -2.30 14.83 -1.89
CA LEU A 116 -1.58 13.90 -1.03
C LEU A 116 -2.11 13.89 0.41
N LYS A 117 -2.48 15.05 0.97
CA LYS A 117 -3.05 15.10 2.33
C LYS A 117 -4.41 14.44 2.43
N ILE A 118 -5.24 14.57 1.38
CA ILE A 118 -6.59 14.00 1.42
C ILE A 118 -6.66 12.56 0.93
N CYS A 119 -5.73 12.05 0.10
CA CYS A 119 -5.79 10.70 -0.45
C CYS A 119 -5.79 9.60 0.61
N ILE A 120 -5.34 9.90 1.84
CA ILE A 120 -5.36 9.00 3.00
C ILE A 120 -6.58 9.23 3.92
N LYS A 121 -7.56 10.04 3.52
CA LYS A 121 -8.77 10.29 4.31
C LYS A 121 -9.92 9.38 3.87
N ASP A 122 -10.84 9.12 4.80
CA ASP A 122 -11.99 8.26 4.56
C ASP A 122 -12.86 8.76 3.41
N ALA A 123 -13.30 7.84 2.55
CA ALA A 123 -14.20 8.08 1.42
C ALA A 123 -13.69 9.13 0.40
N VAL A 124 -12.37 9.33 0.29
CA VAL A 124 -11.77 10.15 -0.75
C VAL A 124 -11.45 9.26 -1.96
N THR A 125 -12.06 9.56 -3.10
CA THR A 125 -11.97 8.78 -4.33
C THR A 125 -12.09 9.65 -5.57
N ASP A 126 -11.47 9.22 -6.67
CA ASP A 126 -11.63 9.79 -8.01
C ASP A 126 -12.98 9.40 -8.67
N GLY A 127 -13.75 8.53 -8.01
CA GLY A 127 -15.03 8.01 -8.50
C GLY A 127 -14.98 6.58 -9.05
N LYS A 128 -13.80 5.97 -9.18
CA LYS A 128 -13.62 4.59 -9.66
C LYS A 128 -13.68 3.56 -8.54
N GLY A 129 -13.45 3.97 -7.29
CA GLY A 129 -13.46 3.12 -6.12
C GLY A 129 -14.17 3.76 -4.94
N MET A 130 -14.17 3.11 -3.78
CA MET A 130 -14.82 3.60 -2.57
C MET A 130 -13.94 4.53 -1.71
N GLY A 131 -12.67 4.68 -2.04
CA GLY A 131 -11.72 5.55 -1.32
C GLY A 131 -11.28 5.02 0.04
N PHE A 132 -11.13 3.70 0.18
CA PHE A 132 -10.84 3.06 1.46
C PHE A 132 -9.42 2.56 1.61
N GLY A 133 -8.73 2.24 0.52
CA GLY A 133 -7.45 1.56 0.54
C GLY A 133 -6.34 2.32 1.26
N LEU A 134 -6.04 3.53 0.83
CA LEU A 134 -5.00 4.36 1.47
C LEU A 134 -5.43 4.83 2.86
N TYR A 135 -6.73 5.04 3.11
CA TYR A 135 -7.23 5.34 4.45
C TYR A 135 -6.96 4.18 5.41
N SER A 136 -7.35 2.94 5.08
CA SER A 136 -7.08 1.76 5.90
C SER A 136 -5.57 1.54 6.09
N THR A 137 -4.77 1.78 5.05
CA THR A 137 -3.31 1.74 5.16
C THR A 137 -2.77 2.77 6.15
N SER A 138 -3.34 3.98 6.18
CA SER A 138 -2.96 5.01 7.16
C SER A 138 -3.31 4.61 8.61
N LEU A 139 -4.42 3.89 8.81
CA LEU A 139 -4.78 3.34 10.12
C LEU A 139 -3.82 2.23 10.55
N LEU A 140 -3.49 1.30 9.64
CA LEU A 140 -2.46 0.28 9.91
C LEU A 140 -1.12 0.91 10.25
N ALA A 141 -0.72 1.95 9.49
CA ALA A 141 0.51 2.69 9.75
C ALA A 141 0.51 3.39 11.11
N ARG A 142 -0.62 3.92 11.56
CA ARG A 142 -0.77 4.51 12.89
C ARG A 142 -0.55 3.47 14.00
N ASP A 143 -1.09 2.26 13.83
CA ASP A 143 -1.14 1.25 14.89
C ASP A 143 0.10 0.36 14.91
N ALA A 144 0.56 -0.14 13.77
CA ALA A 144 1.71 -1.04 13.64
C ALA A 144 2.88 -0.43 12.86
N GLY A 145 2.69 0.74 12.24
CA GLY A 145 3.65 1.35 11.33
C GLY A 145 4.87 1.93 12.03
N LEU A 146 5.95 1.96 11.28
CA LEU A 146 7.17 2.70 11.58
C LEU A 146 7.34 3.87 10.61
N ARG A 147 6.91 3.68 9.37
CA ARG A 147 6.99 4.68 8.32
C ARG A 147 5.92 4.41 7.28
N PHE A 148 5.17 5.43 6.92
CA PHE A 148 4.24 5.38 5.80
C PHE A 148 4.43 6.62 4.94
N GLU A 149 4.58 6.41 3.62
CA GLU A 149 4.78 7.48 2.66
C GLU A 149 3.94 7.27 1.41
N VAL A 150 3.39 8.36 0.90
CA VAL A 150 2.81 8.46 -0.44
C VAL A 150 3.54 9.56 -1.19
N ARG A 151 4.21 9.22 -2.29
CA ARG A 151 4.92 10.16 -3.15
C ARG A 151 4.27 10.20 -4.53
N SER A 152 4.02 11.40 -5.03
CA SER A 152 3.48 11.61 -6.38
C SER A 152 3.77 13.04 -6.84
N GLY A 153 4.14 13.23 -8.11
CA GLY A 153 4.58 14.52 -8.62
C GLY A 153 5.85 14.99 -7.91
N ASN A 154 5.84 16.25 -7.46
CA ASN A 154 6.97 16.87 -6.76
C ASN A 154 6.85 16.83 -5.23
N HIS A 155 5.95 16.02 -4.68
CA HIS A 155 5.67 16.01 -3.25
C HIS A 155 5.62 14.60 -2.66
N THR A 156 5.95 14.52 -1.38
CA THR A 156 5.83 13.30 -0.55
C THR A 156 5.03 13.63 0.71
N LEU A 157 3.97 12.86 0.95
CA LEU A 157 3.28 12.79 2.23
C LEU A 157 3.98 11.75 3.10
N GLN A 158 4.32 12.12 4.33
CA GLN A 158 4.84 11.21 5.35
C GLN A 158 3.90 11.19 6.55
N VAL A 159 3.69 9.99 7.10
CA VAL A 159 2.90 9.76 8.31
C VAL A 159 3.76 9.00 9.32
N ASN A 160 4.29 9.73 10.30
CA ASN A 160 5.12 9.22 11.41
C ASN A 160 4.56 9.75 12.73
N GLY A 161 3.31 9.35 13.07
CA GLY A 161 2.57 9.94 14.19
C GLY A 161 1.98 11.33 13.87
N VAL A 162 2.63 12.11 13.01
CA VAL A 162 2.14 13.39 12.47
C VAL A 162 2.21 13.35 10.95
N GLU A 163 1.17 13.85 10.30
CA GLU A 163 1.14 13.98 8.83
C GLU A 163 1.94 15.22 8.39
N SER A 164 2.86 15.04 7.47
CA SER A 164 3.62 16.13 6.86
C SER A 164 3.76 15.93 5.36
N THR A 165 3.63 17.00 4.60
CA THR A 165 3.85 16.99 3.15
C THR A 165 5.04 17.90 2.84
N THR A 166 6.01 17.38 2.10
CA THR A 166 7.24 18.08 1.74
C THR A 166 7.49 17.99 0.24
N GLU A 167 8.20 18.95 -0.30
CA GLU A 167 8.74 18.86 -1.66
C GLU A 167 9.72 17.68 -1.74
N SER A 168 9.70 16.99 -2.88
CA SER A 168 10.57 15.87 -3.17
C SER A 168 10.98 15.88 -4.65
N GLU A 169 11.96 15.06 -5.00
CA GLU A 169 12.31 14.82 -6.39
C GLU A 169 11.08 14.29 -7.16
N PHE A 170 10.87 14.78 -8.39
CA PHE A 170 9.72 14.43 -9.21
C PHE A 170 9.60 12.92 -9.44
N TRP A 171 8.39 12.40 -9.24
CA TRP A 171 8.03 11.04 -9.58
C TRP A 171 6.77 11.02 -10.45
N GLN A 172 6.92 10.48 -11.66
CA GLN A 172 5.76 10.24 -12.53
C GLN A 172 4.98 9.04 -11.98
N GLY A 173 3.70 9.25 -11.64
CA GLY A 173 2.84 8.23 -11.03
C GLY A 173 2.81 8.29 -9.50
N THR A 174 2.72 7.14 -8.86
CA THR A 174 2.61 7.05 -7.40
C THR A 174 3.59 6.03 -6.83
N ILE A 175 4.18 6.34 -5.68
CA ILE A 175 4.88 5.41 -4.80
C ILE A 175 4.13 5.36 -3.48
N VAL A 176 3.78 4.17 -3.03
CA VAL A 176 3.29 3.91 -1.67
C VAL A 176 4.33 3.05 -0.96
N TYR A 177 4.90 3.56 0.14
CA TYR A 177 5.86 2.85 0.95
C TYR A 177 5.35 2.68 2.38
N LEU A 178 5.40 1.45 2.91
CA LEU A 178 5.01 1.14 4.27
C LEU A 178 6.04 0.24 4.95
N GLN A 179 6.40 0.61 6.18
CA GLN A 179 7.11 -0.25 7.14
C GLN A 179 6.22 -0.52 8.34
N ILE A 180 6.11 -1.79 8.72
CA ILE A 180 5.33 -2.22 9.89
C ILE A 180 6.14 -3.16 10.78
N ARG A 181 5.82 -3.14 12.07
CA ARG A 181 6.26 -4.17 13.02
C ARG A 181 5.36 -5.39 12.91
N THR A 182 5.96 -6.56 12.67
CA THR A 182 5.20 -7.81 12.50
C THR A 182 4.79 -8.45 13.82
N ASN A 183 5.47 -8.13 14.91
CA ASN A 183 5.26 -8.68 16.25
C ASN A 183 4.43 -7.78 17.19
N LYS A 184 3.67 -6.81 16.65
CA LYS A 184 2.83 -5.91 17.42
C LYS A 184 1.37 -6.29 17.29
N GLU A 185 0.70 -6.62 18.40
CA GLU A 185 -0.74 -6.82 18.40
C GLU A 185 -1.49 -5.51 18.08
N ILE A 186 -2.47 -5.58 17.20
CA ILE A 186 -3.33 -4.46 16.79
C ILE A 186 -4.79 -4.91 16.77
N ASN A 187 -5.72 -3.96 16.63
CA ASN A 187 -7.13 -4.25 16.38
C ASN A 187 -7.42 -4.19 14.86
N PRO A 188 -7.50 -5.31 14.12
CA PRO A 188 -7.72 -5.30 12.69
C PRO A 188 -9.08 -4.71 12.32
N ALA A 189 -10.11 -4.80 13.18
CA ALA A 189 -11.41 -4.21 12.93
C ALA A 189 -11.37 -2.66 12.86
N GLU A 190 -10.45 -2.01 13.56
CA GLU A 190 -10.24 -0.57 13.45
C GLU A 190 -9.57 -0.20 12.13
N VAL A 191 -8.59 -1.00 11.68
CA VAL A 191 -7.89 -0.79 10.41
C VAL A 191 -8.85 -0.95 9.24
N VAL A 192 -9.67 -1.99 9.25
CA VAL A 192 -10.69 -2.23 8.22
C VAL A 192 -11.91 -1.32 8.40
N ALA A 193 -11.90 -0.44 9.41
CA ALA A 193 -12.88 0.62 9.65
C ALA A 193 -14.34 0.13 9.71
N ASN A 194 -14.60 -0.93 10.50
CA ASN A 194 -15.92 -1.54 10.68
C ASN A 194 -16.63 -1.98 9.38
N ARG A 195 -15.87 -2.25 8.33
CA ARG A 195 -16.37 -2.68 7.02
C ARG A 195 -16.51 -4.19 6.98
N THR A 196 -17.27 -4.74 7.93
CA THR A 196 -17.51 -6.17 8.11
C THR A 196 -17.97 -6.87 6.82
N ASN A 197 -18.71 -6.18 5.95
CA ASN A 197 -19.17 -6.76 4.69
C ASN A 197 -18.03 -6.88 3.65
N VAL A 198 -17.06 -5.96 3.64
CA VAL A 198 -15.93 -6.02 2.72
C VAL A 198 -14.90 -7.03 3.24
N ALA A 199 -14.62 -7.03 4.55
CA ALA A 199 -13.73 -8.00 5.17
C ALA A 199 -14.29 -9.43 5.11
N ALA A 200 -15.62 -9.62 5.23
CA ALA A 200 -16.29 -10.92 5.08
C ALA A 200 -16.21 -11.40 3.62
N GLN A 201 -16.47 -10.54 2.66
CA GLN A 201 -16.35 -10.85 1.22
C GLN A 201 -14.90 -11.18 0.85
N TYR A 202 -13.93 -10.51 1.46
CA TYR A 202 -12.51 -10.78 1.32
C TYR A 202 -12.12 -12.14 1.91
N ASN A 203 -12.59 -12.43 3.14
CA ASN A 203 -12.36 -13.72 3.80
C ASN A 203 -13.03 -14.87 3.04
N GLU A 204 -14.23 -14.70 2.52
CA GLU A 204 -14.91 -15.71 1.70
C GLU A 204 -14.20 -15.96 0.37
N THR A 205 -13.69 -14.91 -0.28
CA THR A 205 -13.02 -15.04 -1.57
C THR A 205 -11.58 -15.57 -1.44
N PHE A 206 -10.86 -15.23 -0.36
CA PHE A 206 -9.41 -15.46 -0.26
C PHE A 206 -8.98 -16.50 0.79
N LEU A 207 -9.84 -16.86 1.75
CA LEU A 207 -9.52 -17.89 2.75
C LEU A 207 -10.21 -19.23 2.50
N ASN A 208 -11.35 -19.25 1.78
CA ASN A 208 -12.07 -20.49 1.48
C ASN A 208 -11.47 -21.30 0.32
N ASP A 209 -10.61 -20.73 -0.51
CA ASP A 209 -9.89 -21.48 -1.55
C ASP A 209 -8.77 -22.41 -0.97
N ASN A 210 -8.48 -22.32 0.34
CA ASN A 210 -7.52 -23.19 1.01
C ASN A 210 -8.13 -24.50 1.59
N GLU A 211 -9.44 -24.76 1.42
CA GLU A 211 -10.09 -25.99 1.86
C GLU A 211 -10.44 -26.97 0.72
N LEU A 212 -9.89 -26.75 -0.49
CA LEU A 212 -10.04 -27.70 -1.62
C LEU A 212 -8.71 -28.35 -1.94
N GLU A 213 -8.23 -29.21 -1.00
CA GLU A 213 -7.50 -30.46 -1.33
C GLU A 213 -7.58 -31.42 -0.14
#